data_3ae34b005e4db3b9d8cd607b513982a7
#
_entry.id   3ae34b005e4db3b9d8cd607b513982a7
#
_cell.length_a   1.000
_cell.length_b   1.000
_cell.length_c   1.000
_cell.angle_alpha   90.00
_cell.angle_beta   90.00
_cell.angle_gamma   90.00
#
_symmetry.space_group_name_H-M   'P 1'
#
loop_
_entity.id
_entity.type
_entity.pdbx_description
1 polymer ?
#
loop_
_entity_poly.entity_id
_entity_poly.type
_entity_poly.pdbx_seq_one_letter_code
_entity_poly.pdbx_strand_id
1 'polypeptide(L)'
;MQGVCAKPGKAQGTSRNRTREGLPAASSTWDALPPRYTRRMDRLWTPWRYNYITRSDPQAKSGVPEALSAWPPTEAEDKHCVFCNMLAAVDYAVEHGMDRLVAEKAVHIVHRGRHCFICLNAFPYSTGHLLLLPYQHLDTLAALPVEVAQELIALAQRSELALRQVYLPGGINMGLNLGEAAGAGIAAHMHLHALPRWSGDTNFMTVTAETRVLPEALDVTWEKLRSAFEI
;
A
#
# COMPACT_ATOMS: atom_id res chain seq x y z
N MET A 1 -2.04 55.62 -14.98
CA MET A 1 -0.59 55.91 -14.87
C MET A 1 0.14 54.78 -15.54
N GLN A 2 0.73 55.07 -16.73
CA GLN A 2 1.40 54.12 -17.58
C GLN A 2 2.87 54.03 -17.14
N GLY A 3 3.36 52.81 -16.82
CA GLY A 3 4.76 52.53 -16.56
C GLY A 3 5.43 51.92 -17.80
N VAL A 4 6.34 52.64 -18.39
CA VAL A 4 7.08 52.35 -19.61
C VAL A 4 8.21 51.34 -19.30
N CYS A 5 8.25 50.22 -20.05
CA CYS A 5 9.31 49.21 -19.99
C CYS A 5 10.46 49.63 -20.92
N ALA A 6 11.65 49.87 -20.36
CA ALA A 6 12.87 50.22 -21.10
C ALA A 6 13.58 48.98 -21.65
N LYS A 7 13.99 49.00 -22.95
CA LYS A 7 14.82 47.96 -23.59
C LYS A 7 16.29 48.20 -23.29
N PRO A 8 17.10 47.18 -23.04
CA PRO A 8 18.56 47.33 -22.94
C PRO A 8 19.22 47.28 -24.33
N GLY A 9 20.24 48.15 -24.49
CA GLY A 9 20.98 48.39 -25.69
C GLY A 9 21.94 47.26 -26.12
N LYS A 10 22.21 47.21 -27.42
CA LYS A 10 23.19 46.34 -28.07
C LYS A 10 24.65 46.76 -27.75
N ALA A 11 25.42 45.88 -27.14
CA ALA A 11 26.84 46.02 -27.07
C ALA A 11 27.49 45.29 -28.27
N GLN A 12 28.28 46.02 -29.05
CA GLN A 12 29.15 45.50 -30.10
C GLN A 12 30.42 44.96 -29.49
N GLY A 13 30.64 43.66 -29.58
CA GLY A 13 31.85 42.96 -29.12
C GLY A 13 32.64 42.40 -30.29
N THR A 14 33.87 42.87 -30.39
CA THR A 14 34.89 42.55 -31.40
C THR A 14 35.26 41.07 -31.43
N SER A 15 35.27 40.49 -32.61
CA SER A 15 35.71 39.14 -32.95
C SER A 15 37.23 39.01 -32.74
N ARG A 16 37.63 38.12 -31.84
CA ARG A 16 38.98 37.52 -31.81
C ARG A 16 38.86 36.05 -32.21
N ASN A 17 39.33 35.77 -33.43
CA ASN A 17 39.56 34.43 -33.94
C ASN A 17 40.64 33.73 -33.08
N ARG A 18 40.24 32.73 -32.29
CA ARG A 18 41.16 31.71 -31.72
C ARG A 18 40.94 30.42 -32.46
N THR A 19 41.90 30.01 -33.21
CA THR A 19 42.05 28.69 -33.80
C THR A 19 41.90 27.63 -32.70
N ARG A 20 40.86 26.80 -32.76
CA ARG A 20 40.68 25.64 -31.93
C ARG A 20 41.60 24.55 -32.48
N GLU A 21 42.72 24.31 -31.79
CA GLU A 21 43.47 23.06 -31.92
C GLU A 21 42.58 21.90 -31.40
N GLY A 22 42.58 20.80 -32.17
CA GLY A 22 41.67 19.70 -31.98
C GLY A 22 41.86 18.97 -30.64
N LEU A 23 40.84 18.94 -29.83
CA LEU A 23 40.67 17.94 -28.79
C LEU A 23 40.34 16.59 -29.47
N PRO A 24 40.98 15.48 -29.08
CA PRO A 24 40.59 14.18 -29.62
C PRO A 24 39.12 13.89 -29.27
N ALA A 25 38.41 13.42 -30.27
CA ALA A 25 37.00 12.96 -30.07
C ALA A 25 36.98 11.91 -28.95
N ALA A 26 36.30 12.24 -27.87
CA ALA A 26 35.96 11.26 -26.84
C ALA A 26 35.13 10.17 -27.49
N SER A 27 35.75 9.02 -27.74
CA SER A 27 35.02 7.82 -28.13
C SER A 27 33.97 7.54 -27.05
N SER A 28 32.70 7.59 -27.41
CA SER A 28 31.61 7.23 -26.51
C SER A 28 31.71 5.74 -26.19
N THR A 29 32.34 5.43 -25.05
CA THR A 29 32.43 4.07 -24.51
C THR A 29 31.12 3.52 -23.97
N TRP A 30 30.00 4.14 -24.33
CA TRP A 30 28.65 3.69 -23.92
C TRP A 30 28.16 2.47 -24.70
N ASP A 31 28.73 2.17 -25.88
CA ASP A 31 28.33 1.03 -26.70
C ASP A 31 28.97 -0.32 -26.29
N ALA A 32 29.78 -0.33 -25.23
CA ALA A 32 30.48 -1.53 -24.78
C ALA A 32 30.01 -2.06 -23.42
N LEU A 33 28.83 -1.72 -22.94
CA LEU A 33 28.27 -2.41 -21.80
C LEU A 33 27.77 -3.78 -22.27
N PRO A 34 28.25 -4.90 -21.69
CA PRO A 34 27.78 -6.23 -22.06
C PRO A 34 26.28 -6.32 -21.78
N PRO A 35 25.52 -7.15 -22.54
CA PRO A 35 24.07 -7.27 -22.44
C PRO A 35 23.60 -7.94 -21.14
N ARG A 36 24.23 -7.61 -20.01
CA ARG A 36 23.94 -8.21 -18.69
C ARG A 36 22.84 -7.46 -17.91
N TYR A 37 22.33 -6.35 -18.42
CA TYR A 37 21.24 -5.61 -17.77
C TYR A 37 19.84 -5.99 -18.23
N THR A 38 19.72 -6.95 -19.13
CA THR A 38 18.42 -7.59 -19.48
C THR A 38 18.14 -8.81 -18.63
N ARG A 39 18.69 -8.93 -17.41
CA ARG A 39 18.12 -9.90 -16.47
C ARG A 39 16.71 -9.43 -16.15
N ARG A 40 15.71 -10.07 -16.80
CA ARG A 40 14.38 -10.21 -16.28
C ARG A 40 14.50 -10.34 -14.76
N MET A 41 13.85 -9.49 -13.97
CA MET A 41 13.56 -9.79 -12.58
C MET A 41 12.56 -10.96 -12.62
N ASP A 42 13.08 -12.17 -12.78
CA ASP A 42 12.30 -13.39 -12.78
C ASP A 42 11.91 -13.67 -11.33
N ARG A 43 10.79 -13.13 -10.91
CA ARG A 43 10.01 -13.48 -9.71
C ARG A 43 10.49 -12.91 -8.39
N LEU A 44 9.68 -12.03 -7.82
CA LEU A 44 9.60 -11.80 -6.38
C LEU A 44 8.92 -13.05 -5.75
N TRP A 45 9.72 -13.94 -5.20
CA TRP A 45 9.25 -15.07 -4.41
C TRP A 45 8.84 -14.56 -3.02
N THR A 46 7.58 -14.81 -2.66
CA THR A 46 7.03 -14.46 -1.36
C THR A 46 6.40 -15.72 -0.76
N PRO A 47 7.18 -16.59 -0.07
CA PRO A 47 6.71 -17.90 0.40
C PRO A 47 5.47 -17.81 1.29
N TRP A 48 5.32 -16.75 2.08
CA TRP A 48 4.11 -16.48 2.87
C TRP A 48 2.88 -16.17 2.00
N ARG A 49 3.07 -15.65 0.77
CA ARG A 49 1.98 -15.45 -0.19
C ARG A 49 1.67 -16.72 -0.99
N TYR A 50 2.53 -17.73 -0.94
CA TYR A 50 2.33 -18.96 -1.70
C TYR A 50 1.01 -19.65 -1.33
N ASN A 51 0.74 -19.81 -0.02
CA ASN A 51 -0.50 -20.42 0.46
C ASN A 51 -1.73 -19.60 0.07
N TYR A 52 -1.61 -18.27 0.06
CA TYR A 52 -2.64 -17.34 -0.38
C TYR A 52 -2.87 -17.43 -1.90
N ILE A 53 -1.79 -17.41 -2.70
CA ILE A 53 -1.85 -17.46 -4.16
C ILE A 53 -2.33 -18.86 -4.64
N THR A 54 -1.87 -19.94 -4.00
CA THR A 54 -2.25 -21.31 -4.35
C THR A 54 -3.62 -21.71 -3.78
N ARG A 55 -4.24 -20.82 -2.97
CA ARG A 55 -5.52 -21.09 -2.30
C ARG A 55 -5.50 -22.39 -1.48
N SER A 56 -4.34 -22.79 -0.95
CA SER A 56 -4.18 -24.04 -0.23
C SER A 56 -4.66 -23.96 1.23
N ASP A 57 -4.82 -22.73 1.79
CA ASP A 57 -5.35 -22.52 3.13
C ASP A 57 -6.85 -22.19 3.08
N PRO A 58 -7.72 -23.04 3.69
CA PRO A 58 -9.16 -22.76 3.74
C PRO A 58 -9.52 -21.49 4.53
N GLN A 59 -8.76 -21.13 5.58
CA GLN A 59 -8.98 -19.91 6.35
C GLN A 59 -8.57 -18.66 5.56
N ALA A 60 -7.49 -18.75 4.77
CA ALA A 60 -7.13 -17.67 3.85
C ALA A 60 -8.19 -17.42 2.78
N LYS A 61 -9.04 -18.41 2.48
CA LYS A 61 -10.14 -18.27 1.51
C LYS A 61 -11.33 -17.52 2.06
N SER A 62 -11.66 -17.71 3.33
CA SER A 62 -12.82 -17.07 3.96
C SER A 62 -12.50 -15.67 4.49
N GLY A 63 -11.27 -15.40 4.88
CA GLY A 63 -10.87 -14.18 5.61
C GLY A 63 -11.35 -14.14 7.06
N VAL A 64 -12.00 -15.22 7.53
CA VAL A 64 -12.59 -15.30 8.87
C VAL A 64 -11.75 -16.24 9.74
N PRO A 65 -11.21 -15.75 10.88
CA PRO A 65 -10.46 -16.57 11.82
C PRO A 65 -11.38 -17.52 12.58
N GLU A 66 -10.81 -18.57 13.17
CA GLU A 66 -11.52 -19.59 13.93
C GLU A 66 -12.40 -18.98 15.04
N ALA A 67 -11.90 -17.94 15.72
CA ALA A 67 -12.63 -17.25 16.79
C ALA A 67 -13.99 -16.67 16.35
N LEU A 68 -14.18 -16.42 15.06
CA LEU A 68 -15.40 -15.89 14.47
C LEU A 68 -16.09 -16.90 13.55
N SER A 69 -15.74 -18.17 13.60
CA SER A 69 -16.19 -19.22 12.67
C SER A 69 -17.68 -19.59 12.79
N ALA A 70 -18.38 -19.12 13.84
CA ALA A 70 -19.80 -19.38 14.05
C ALA A 70 -20.74 -18.56 13.12
N TRP A 71 -20.22 -17.57 12.37
CA TRP A 71 -21.02 -16.74 11.47
C TRP A 71 -21.51 -17.54 10.25
N PRO A 72 -22.74 -17.31 9.77
CA PRO A 72 -23.23 -17.94 8.57
C PRO A 72 -22.69 -17.20 7.31
N PRO A 73 -22.06 -17.90 6.35
CA PRO A 73 -21.49 -17.28 5.14
C PRO A 73 -22.50 -16.55 4.24
N THR A 74 -23.80 -16.76 4.47
CA THR A 74 -24.88 -16.12 3.69
C THR A 74 -25.12 -14.66 4.04
N GLU A 75 -24.55 -14.15 5.14
CA GLU A 75 -24.76 -12.78 5.62
C GLU A 75 -23.77 -11.77 5.02
N ALA A 76 -22.71 -12.22 4.32
CA ALA A 76 -21.79 -11.33 3.66
C ALA A 76 -22.39 -10.75 2.37
N GLU A 77 -22.09 -9.48 2.07
CA GLU A 77 -22.48 -8.83 0.80
C GLU A 77 -21.96 -9.63 -0.41
N ASP A 78 -20.72 -10.10 -0.35
CA ASP A 78 -20.18 -11.10 -1.27
C ASP A 78 -19.41 -12.18 -0.48
N LYS A 79 -19.99 -13.38 -0.39
CA LYS A 79 -19.40 -14.55 0.30
C LYS A 79 -18.05 -15.03 -0.27
N HIS A 80 -17.67 -14.58 -1.46
CA HIS A 80 -16.39 -14.90 -2.08
C HIS A 80 -15.31 -13.86 -1.75
N CYS A 81 -15.69 -12.72 -1.16
CA CYS A 81 -14.81 -11.66 -0.77
C CYS A 81 -14.39 -11.79 0.70
N VAL A 82 -13.09 -11.91 0.95
CA VAL A 82 -12.55 -12.02 2.32
C VAL A 82 -12.86 -10.80 3.19
N PHE A 83 -12.95 -9.61 2.61
CA PHE A 83 -13.26 -8.39 3.34
C PHE A 83 -14.73 -8.30 3.73
N CYS A 84 -15.65 -8.69 2.82
CA CYS A 84 -17.08 -8.77 3.13
C CYS A 84 -17.34 -9.83 4.20
N ASN A 85 -16.71 -11.00 4.08
CA ASN A 85 -16.83 -12.07 5.08
C ASN A 85 -16.32 -11.63 6.45
N MET A 86 -15.16 -10.95 6.49
CA MET A 86 -14.57 -10.44 7.72
C MET A 86 -15.51 -9.45 8.43
N LEU A 87 -16.12 -8.52 7.71
CA LEU A 87 -17.07 -7.55 8.27
C LEU A 87 -18.32 -8.24 8.79
N ALA A 88 -18.95 -9.12 7.98
CA ALA A 88 -20.13 -9.85 8.37
C ALA A 88 -19.90 -10.74 9.59
N ALA A 89 -18.74 -11.42 9.67
CA ALA A 89 -18.41 -12.25 10.80
C ALA A 89 -18.22 -11.45 12.11
N VAL A 90 -17.61 -10.26 12.04
CA VAL A 90 -17.48 -9.37 13.20
C VAL A 90 -18.85 -8.87 13.64
N ASP A 91 -19.68 -8.40 12.73
CA ASP A 91 -20.98 -7.84 13.06
C ASP A 91 -21.90 -8.94 13.63
N TYR A 92 -21.91 -10.14 13.05
CA TYR A 92 -22.60 -11.31 13.58
C TYR A 92 -22.14 -11.66 15.00
N ALA A 93 -20.84 -11.72 15.26
CA ALA A 93 -20.30 -12.05 16.58
C ALA A 93 -20.71 -11.02 17.64
N VAL A 94 -20.73 -9.74 17.30
CA VAL A 94 -21.16 -8.65 18.18
C VAL A 94 -22.67 -8.73 18.48
N GLU A 95 -23.50 -9.01 17.49
CA GLU A 95 -24.95 -9.23 17.66
C GLU A 95 -25.24 -10.43 18.57
N HIS A 96 -24.33 -11.42 18.60
CA HIS A 96 -24.45 -12.61 19.46
C HIS A 96 -23.69 -12.48 20.80
N GLY A 97 -23.33 -11.25 21.20
CA GLY A 97 -22.83 -10.94 22.53
C GLY A 97 -21.31 -10.90 22.69
N MET A 98 -20.55 -11.02 21.59
CA MET A 98 -19.11 -10.81 21.66
C MET A 98 -18.80 -9.31 21.80
N ASP A 99 -17.80 -8.97 22.62
CA ASP A 99 -17.31 -7.60 22.70
C ASP A 99 -16.76 -7.16 21.34
N ARG A 100 -17.12 -5.94 20.90
CA ARG A 100 -16.75 -5.42 19.58
C ARG A 100 -15.24 -5.32 19.40
N LEU A 101 -14.53 -4.86 20.43
CA LEU A 101 -13.08 -4.71 20.37
C LEU A 101 -12.39 -6.07 20.20
N VAL A 102 -12.90 -7.10 20.87
CA VAL A 102 -12.42 -8.48 20.75
C VAL A 102 -12.66 -9.02 19.35
N ALA A 103 -13.85 -8.80 18.79
CA ALA A 103 -14.20 -9.24 17.44
C ALA A 103 -13.35 -8.53 16.37
N GLU A 104 -13.18 -7.20 16.48
CA GLU A 104 -12.37 -6.39 15.56
C GLU A 104 -10.87 -6.75 15.65
N LYS A 105 -10.37 -7.05 16.85
CA LYS A 105 -8.99 -7.52 17.05
C LYS A 105 -8.75 -8.84 16.34
N ALA A 106 -9.70 -9.77 16.40
CA ALA A 106 -9.56 -11.08 15.76
C ALA A 106 -9.33 -11.00 14.24
N VAL A 107 -9.82 -9.95 13.58
CA VAL A 107 -9.63 -9.68 12.14
C VAL A 107 -8.75 -8.46 11.87
N HIS A 108 -8.15 -7.90 12.91
CA HIS A 108 -7.26 -6.74 12.85
C HIS A 108 -7.90 -5.48 12.22
N ILE A 109 -9.20 -5.23 12.44
CA ILE A 109 -9.83 -3.95 12.10
C ILE A 109 -9.32 -2.88 13.07
N VAL A 110 -8.61 -1.88 12.55
CA VAL A 110 -7.98 -0.80 13.31
C VAL A 110 -8.94 0.36 13.57
N HIS A 111 -9.77 0.68 12.57
CA HIS A 111 -10.70 1.82 12.65
C HIS A 111 -11.92 1.59 11.76
N ARG A 112 -13.09 2.00 12.23
CA ARG A 112 -14.32 2.08 11.45
C ARG A 112 -14.75 3.52 11.27
N GLY A 113 -14.84 3.99 10.04
CA GLY A 113 -15.47 5.24 9.66
C GLY A 113 -16.95 5.06 9.32
N ARG A 114 -17.52 6.05 8.67
CA ARG A 114 -18.93 6.02 8.24
C ARG A 114 -19.14 5.18 6.98
N HIS A 115 -18.25 5.30 6.00
CA HIS A 115 -18.32 4.66 4.69
C HIS A 115 -17.15 3.71 4.42
N CYS A 116 -16.07 3.85 5.18
CA CYS A 116 -14.84 3.09 5.01
C CYS A 116 -14.35 2.54 6.35
N PHE A 117 -13.46 1.56 6.28
CA PHE A 117 -12.78 1.02 7.45
C PHE A 117 -11.29 0.82 7.14
N ILE A 118 -10.51 0.62 8.20
CA ILE A 118 -9.08 0.35 8.13
C ILE A 118 -8.80 -0.96 8.82
N CYS A 119 -8.06 -1.85 8.17
CA CYS A 119 -7.56 -3.07 8.79
C CYS A 119 -6.07 -3.27 8.49
N LEU A 120 -5.40 -4.16 9.22
CA LEU A 120 -4.06 -4.61 8.85
C LEU A 120 -4.14 -5.55 7.65
N ASN A 121 -3.12 -5.49 6.81
CA ASN A 121 -2.93 -6.54 5.81
C ASN A 121 -2.46 -7.82 6.52
N ALA A 122 -3.21 -8.92 6.37
CA ALA A 122 -2.85 -10.23 6.93
C ALA A 122 -1.53 -10.77 6.33
N PHE A 123 -1.14 -10.29 5.14
CA PHE A 123 0.10 -10.64 4.45
C PHE A 123 0.94 -9.37 4.20
N PRO A 124 1.48 -8.74 5.26
CA PRO A 124 2.03 -7.41 5.18
C PRO A 124 3.32 -7.37 4.35
N TYR A 125 3.53 -6.27 3.61
CA TYR A 125 4.79 -6.01 2.89
C TYR A 125 5.87 -5.42 3.81
N SER A 126 5.43 -4.74 4.88
CA SER A 126 6.26 -4.22 5.97
C SER A 126 5.42 -4.14 7.24
N THR A 127 6.05 -4.02 8.41
CA THR A 127 5.35 -3.73 9.66
C THR A 127 4.47 -2.49 9.52
N GLY A 128 3.26 -2.51 10.07
CA GLY A 128 2.33 -1.38 9.98
C GLY A 128 1.59 -1.25 8.64
N HIS A 129 1.54 -2.30 7.81
CA HIS A 129 0.84 -2.27 6.53
C HIS A 129 -0.67 -2.22 6.73
N LEU A 130 -1.27 -1.06 6.49
CA LEU A 130 -2.70 -0.80 6.54
C LEU A 130 -3.36 -0.99 5.17
N LEU A 131 -4.60 -1.47 5.20
CA LEU A 131 -5.53 -1.45 4.09
C LEU A 131 -6.72 -0.56 4.48
N LEU A 132 -7.09 0.36 3.59
CA LEU A 132 -8.24 1.25 3.74
C LEU A 132 -9.26 0.87 2.67
N LEU A 133 -10.48 0.56 3.08
CA LEU A 133 -11.49 -0.04 2.22
C LEU A 133 -12.85 0.63 2.41
N PRO A 134 -13.65 0.80 1.35
CA PRO A 134 -15.07 1.09 1.52
C PRO A 134 -15.80 -0.14 2.11
N TYR A 135 -16.93 0.08 2.81
CA TYR A 135 -17.80 -1.02 3.20
C TYR A 135 -18.46 -1.66 1.98
N GLN A 136 -18.79 -0.86 0.97
CA GLN A 136 -19.37 -1.33 -0.29
C GLN A 136 -18.37 -2.21 -1.06
N HIS A 137 -18.87 -3.33 -1.57
CA HIS A 137 -18.10 -4.24 -2.42
C HIS A 137 -17.96 -3.67 -3.83
N LEU A 138 -16.88 -2.94 -4.08
CA LEU A 138 -16.59 -2.27 -5.35
C LEU A 138 -15.13 -2.55 -5.77
N ASP A 139 -14.91 -2.74 -7.06
CA ASP A 139 -13.61 -3.10 -7.63
C ASP A 139 -12.81 -1.91 -8.18
N THR A 140 -13.46 -0.74 -8.30
CA THR A 140 -12.88 0.42 -8.96
C THR A 140 -13.12 1.73 -8.21
N LEU A 141 -12.12 2.60 -8.23
CA LEU A 141 -12.21 3.97 -7.69
C LEU A 141 -13.28 4.81 -8.42
N ALA A 142 -13.46 4.55 -9.73
CA ALA A 142 -14.41 5.30 -10.54
C ALA A 142 -15.88 5.06 -10.15
N ALA A 143 -16.19 3.94 -9.49
CA ALA A 143 -17.54 3.60 -9.04
C ALA A 143 -17.85 4.13 -7.62
N LEU A 144 -16.86 4.66 -6.89
CA LEU A 144 -17.10 5.17 -5.54
C LEU A 144 -17.99 6.42 -5.58
N PRO A 145 -19.04 6.50 -4.73
CA PRO A 145 -19.70 7.76 -4.41
C PRO A 145 -18.69 8.80 -3.91
N VAL A 146 -18.96 10.07 -4.19
CA VAL A 146 -18.02 11.17 -3.85
C VAL A 146 -17.71 11.21 -2.35
N GLU A 147 -18.73 11.03 -1.52
CA GLU A 147 -18.60 11.02 -0.04
C GLU A 147 -17.73 9.86 0.46
N VAL A 148 -17.80 8.70 -0.18
CA VAL A 148 -16.96 7.53 0.14
C VAL A 148 -15.51 7.79 -0.26
N ALA A 149 -15.29 8.36 -1.45
CA ALA A 149 -13.94 8.72 -1.91
C ALA A 149 -13.31 9.81 -1.03
N GLN A 150 -14.09 10.79 -0.59
CA GLN A 150 -13.63 11.83 0.33
C GLN A 150 -13.23 11.25 1.69
N GLU A 151 -14.04 10.36 2.25
CA GLU A 151 -13.71 9.69 3.51
C GLU A 151 -12.49 8.78 3.37
N LEU A 152 -12.36 8.04 2.28
CA LEU A 152 -11.19 7.20 2.01
C LEU A 152 -9.89 8.02 2.05
N ILE A 153 -9.88 9.21 1.44
CA ILE A 153 -8.71 10.10 1.46
C ILE A 153 -8.50 10.71 2.85
N ALA A 154 -9.55 11.08 3.56
CA ALA A 154 -9.43 11.58 4.94
C ALA A 154 -8.84 10.50 5.88
N LEU A 155 -9.25 9.25 5.72
CA LEU A 155 -8.68 8.12 6.44
C LEU A 155 -7.22 7.84 6.02
N ALA A 156 -6.85 8.08 4.76
CA ALA A 156 -5.46 7.98 4.31
C ALA A 156 -4.57 9.03 5.00
N GLN A 157 -5.04 10.27 5.15
CA GLN A 157 -4.34 11.31 5.91
C GLN A 157 -4.16 10.91 7.38
N ARG A 158 -5.21 10.40 8.02
CA ARG A 158 -5.13 9.90 9.41
C ARG A 158 -4.17 8.71 9.54
N SER A 159 -4.17 7.80 8.57
CA SER A 159 -3.25 6.66 8.52
C SER A 159 -1.79 7.12 8.42
N GLU A 160 -1.51 8.15 7.62
CA GLU A 160 -0.17 8.75 7.55
C GLU A 160 0.28 9.26 8.92
N LEU A 161 -0.58 10.03 9.61
CA LEU A 161 -0.27 10.56 10.93
C LEU A 161 -0.02 9.45 11.96
N ALA A 162 -0.90 8.44 12.01
CA ALA A 162 -0.77 7.31 12.90
C ALA A 162 0.53 6.52 12.65
N LEU A 163 0.85 6.22 11.38
CA LEU A 163 2.08 5.53 11.01
C LEU A 163 3.34 6.33 11.37
N ARG A 164 3.32 7.66 11.18
CA ARG A 164 4.43 8.53 11.58
C ARG A 164 4.60 8.57 13.10
N GLN A 165 3.51 8.66 13.84
CA GLN A 165 3.53 8.70 15.30
C GLN A 165 4.06 7.40 15.89
N VAL A 166 3.58 6.24 15.41
CA VAL A 166 3.89 4.92 15.98
C VAL A 166 5.27 4.43 15.56
N TYR A 167 5.66 4.65 14.30
CA TYR A 167 6.81 3.97 13.70
C TYR A 167 7.97 4.89 13.32
N LEU A 168 7.78 6.20 13.33
CA LEU A 168 8.80 7.19 12.94
C LEU A 168 9.51 6.83 11.61
N PRO A 169 8.77 6.49 10.54
CA PRO A 169 9.37 6.02 9.30
C PRO A 169 10.08 7.12 8.54
N GLY A 170 11.05 6.75 7.71
CA GLY A 170 11.70 7.68 6.78
C GLY A 170 10.79 8.12 5.63
N GLY A 171 9.72 7.36 5.33
CA GLY A 171 8.74 7.64 4.29
C GLY A 171 7.51 6.75 4.42
N ILE A 172 6.48 7.03 3.61
CA ILE A 172 5.25 6.22 3.53
C ILE A 172 4.93 6.00 2.06
N ASN A 173 4.58 4.76 1.69
CA ASN A 173 4.00 4.46 0.41
C ASN A 173 2.49 4.31 0.55
N MET A 174 1.75 4.95 -0.33
CA MET A 174 0.31 4.77 -0.48
C MET A 174 -0.03 4.48 -1.93
N GLY A 175 -1.01 3.60 -2.18
CA GLY A 175 -1.41 3.28 -3.55
C GLY A 175 -2.51 2.25 -3.64
N LEU A 176 -3.12 2.16 -4.83
CA LEU A 176 -4.17 1.23 -5.20
C LEU A 176 -3.65 0.28 -6.30
N ASN A 177 -4.01 -0.99 -6.18
CA ASN A 177 -3.89 -1.96 -7.26
C ASN A 177 -5.31 -2.24 -7.78
N LEU A 178 -5.66 -1.70 -8.95
CA LEU A 178 -6.97 -1.90 -9.56
C LEU A 178 -6.89 -2.96 -10.65
N GLY A 179 -7.54 -4.09 -10.41
CA GLY A 179 -7.51 -5.27 -11.28
C GLY A 179 -6.32 -6.19 -11.05
N GLU A 180 -6.45 -7.44 -11.52
CA GLU A 180 -5.44 -8.50 -11.34
C GLU A 180 -4.10 -8.18 -11.99
N ALA A 181 -4.14 -7.58 -13.21
CA ALA A 181 -2.92 -7.20 -13.93
C ALA A 181 -2.10 -6.12 -13.22
N ALA A 182 -2.72 -5.33 -12.35
CA ALA A 182 -2.05 -4.36 -11.49
C ALA A 182 -1.49 -4.97 -10.19
N GLY A 183 -1.70 -6.27 -9.97
CA GLY A 183 -1.22 -6.99 -8.80
C GLY A 183 -2.19 -7.02 -7.62
N ALA A 184 -3.48 -6.73 -7.84
CA ALA A 184 -4.50 -6.88 -6.81
C ALA A 184 -4.66 -8.36 -6.44
N GLY A 185 -4.41 -8.71 -5.17
CA GLY A 185 -4.66 -10.06 -4.66
C GLY A 185 -6.15 -10.37 -4.50
N ILE A 186 -6.96 -9.34 -4.22
CA ILE A 186 -8.41 -9.36 -4.16
C ILE A 186 -8.89 -8.24 -5.08
N ALA A 187 -9.06 -8.56 -6.37
CA ALA A 187 -9.37 -7.57 -7.40
C ALA A 187 -10.80 -7.03 -7.29
N ALA A 188 -11.73 -7.84 -6.76
CA ALA A 188 -13.15 -7.51 -6.70
C ALA A 188 -13.53 -6.52 -5.58
N HIS A 189 -12.64 -6.26 -4.62
CA HIS A 189 -12.87 -5.30 -3.55
C HIS A 189 -11.67 -4.36 -3.45
N MET A 190 -11.84 -3.14 -3.92
CA MET A 190 -10.76 -2.16 -3.95
C MET A 190 -10.26 -1.83 -2.54
N HIS A 191 -8.96 -1.67 -2.40
CA HIS A 191 -8.32 -1.33 -1.15
C HIS A 191 -7.09 -0.46 -1.40
N LEU A 192 -6.99 0.62 -0.63
CA LEU A 192 -5.83 1.50 -0.64
C LEU A 192 -4.82 0.99 0.37
N HIS A 193 -3.62 0.73 -0.10
CA HIS A 193 -2.48 0.35 0.73
C HIS A 193 -1.83 1.59 1.35
N ALA A 194 -1.48 1.53 2.63
CA ALA A 194 -0.63 2.51 3.30
C ALA A 194 0.39 1.77 4.16
N LEU A 195 1.67 2.00 3.91
CA LEU A 195 2.74 1.31 4.63
C LEU A 195 3.97 2.19 4.88
N PRO A 196 4.57 2.10 6.07
CA PRO A 196 5.76 2.85 6.41
C PRO A 196 6.99 2.25 5.73
N ARG A 197 7.96 3.12 5.44
CA ARG A 197 9.23 2.78 4.80
C ARG A 197 10.41 3.33 5.56
N TRP A 198 11.48 2.57 5.61
CA TRP A 198 12.75 2.96 6.23
C TRP A 198 13.90 2.80 5.24
N SER A 199 14.95 3.63 5.39
CA SER A 199 16.18 3.42 4.64
C SER A 199 16.77 2.05 4.96
N GLY A 200 16.99 1.22 3.93
CA GLY A 200 17.51 -0.14 4.10
C GLY A 200 16.47 -1.19 4.52
N ASP A 201 15.17 -0.89 4.46
CA ASP A 201 14.10 -1.87 4.70
C ASP A 201 14.06 -2.98 3.63
N THR A 202 14.75 -2.76 2.53
CA THR A 202 15.02 -3.75 1.50
C THR A 202 16.53 -4.01 1.48
N ASN A 203 16.95 -5.22 1.80
CA ASN A 203 18.37 -5.61 1.88
C ASN A 203 18.63 -6.87 1.03
N PHE A 204 19.86 -7.41 1.11
CA PHE A 204 20.26 -8.59 0.35
C PHE A 204 19.41 -9.84 0.66
N MET A 205 18.80 -9.94 1.85
CA MET A 205 17.91 -11.06 2.20
C MET A 205 16.69 -11.14 1.31
N THR A 206 16.15 -9.98 0.90
CA THR A 206 15.03 -9.92 -0.04
C THR A 206 15.41 -10.45 -1.42
N VAL A 207 16.68 -10.23 -1.84
CA VAL A 207 17.17 -10.63 -3.17
C VAL A 207 17.76 -12.05 -3.17
N THR A 208 18.47 -12.41 -2.09
CA THR A 208 19.26 -13.67 -2.04
C THR A 208 18.46 -14.81 -1.40
N ALA A 209 17.69 -14.50 -0.35
CA ALA A 209 16.89 -15.47 0.38
C ALA A 209 15.39 -15.30 0.18
N GLU A 210 14.98 -14.35 -0.67
CA GLU A 210 13.58 -14.07 -1.01
C GLU A 210 12.70 -13.86 0.24
N THR A 211 13.32 -13.40 1.33
CA THR A 211 12.73 -13.30 2.66
C THR A 211 12.63 -11.84 3.10
N ARG A 212 11.47 -11.45 3.60
CA ARG A 212 11.29 -10.19 4.36
C ARG A 212 11.20 -10.52 5.84
N VAL A 213 11.95 -9.77 6.63
CA VAL A 213 11.86 -9.85 8.08
C VAL A 213 10.74 -8.89 8.51
N LEU A 214 9.70 -9.41 9.16
CA LEU A 214 8.69 -8.63 9.84
C LEU A 214 9.02 -8.66 11.33
N PRO A 215 9.51 -7.58 11.91
CA PRO A 215 9.99 -7.58 13.28
C PRO A 215 8.88 -7.57 14.33
N GLU A 216 7.61 -7.47 13.91
CA GLU A 216 6.47 -7.30 14.82
C GLU A 216 5.29 -8.20 14.40
N ALA A 217 4.65 -8.85 15.38
CA ALA A 217 3.44 -9.63 15.17
C ALA A 217 2.24 -8.71 14.89
N LEU A 218 1.24 -9.22 14.14
CA LEU A 218 0.07 -8.44 13.75
C LEU A 218 -0.73 -7.93 14.96
N ASP A 219 -0.86 -8.72 16.02
CA ASP A 219 -1.57 -8.31 17.25
C ASP A 219 -0.91 -7.10 17.90
N VAL A 220 0.43 -7.08 17.96
CA VAL A 220 1.20 -5.96 18.51
C VAL A 220 1.06 -4.73 17.61
N THR A 221 1.14 -4.91 16.30
CA THR A 221 0.90 -3.86 15.30
C THR A 221 -0.51 -3.28 15.45
N TRP A 222 -1.51 -4.15 15.62
CA TRP A 222 -2.90 -3.74 15.82
C TRP A 222 -3.09 -2.88 17.07
N GLU A 223 -2.57 -3.31 18.23
CA GLU A 223 -2.68 -2.57 19.50
C GLU A 223 -2.08 -1.16 19.39
N LYS A 224 -0.91 -1.04 18.80
CA LYS A 224 -0.23 0.24 18.62
C LYS A 224 -1.01 1.18 17.71
N LEU A 225 -1.45 0.68 16.54
CA LEU A 225 -2.16 1.49 15.57
C LEU A 225 -3.58 1.81 16.03
N ARG A 226 -4.28 0.85 16.65
CA ARG A 226 -5.61 1.10 17.24
C ARG A 226 -5.57 2.27 18.21
N SER A 227 -4.62 2.28 19.15
CA SER A 227 -4.47 3.38 20.10
C SER A 227 -4.19 4.73 19.43
N ALA A 228 -3.45 4.75 18.32
CA ALA A 228 -3.18 5.98 17.57
C ALA A 228 -4.40 6.51 16.80
N PHE A 229 -5.41 5.68 16.53
CA PHE A 229 -6.67 6.11 15.89
C PHE A 229 -7.74 6.55 16.89
N GLU A 230 -7.56 6.33 18.19
CA GLU A 230 -8.48 6.76 19.26
C GLU A 230 -8.23 8.20 19.73
N ILE A 231 -7.12 8.80 19.30
CA ILE A 231 -6.75 10.19 19.58
C ILE A 231 -7.32 11.09 18.49
#